data_c15cd7f73745e516a970d8d0ea936dce
#
_entry.id   c15cd7f73745e516a970d8d0ea936dce
#
_cell.length_a   1.000
_cell.length_b   1.000
_cell.length_c   1.000
_cell.angle_alpha   90.00
_cell.angle_beta   90.00
_cell.angle_gamma   90.00
#
_symmetry.space_group_name_H-M   'P 1'
#
loop_
_entity.id
_entity.type
_entity.pdbx_description
1 polymer ?
#
loop_
_entity_poly.entity_id
_entity_poly.type
_entity_poly.pdbx_seq_one_letter_code
_entity_poly.pdbx_strand_id
1 'polypeptide(L)'
;MDKGAPAQEKKQYQEIGHDLRQQIIDGHYPVGSRLPPERNIAETWGVSRTIVREALLMLELEGTVDIRQSSGVYVMRIPSQSGDEEEAFFRSDVGPFEMLQARQLLESNIAAFAAKMTTKADIENLKRTLEQEQRAIALDDKSQDNDKLFHLLLAGATQNQMLLDTVNSIWRHHESSPLWQQLRSHIETRSYRLKWLGDHQTILAALRRRDVMGSWQAMWQHLENVKHSLLELSDADAPDFDGYLFESVPIFQGKLV
;
A
#
# COMPACT_ATOMS: atom_id res chain seq x y z
N MET A 1 38.26 9.36 -13.65
CA MET A 1 36.92 9.93 -13.40
C MET A 1 36.04 8.79 -12.94
N ASP A 2 36.03 8.63 -11.66
CA ASP A 2 35.29 7.58 -10.97
C ASP A 2 33.83 8.01 -10.90
N LYS A 3 32.94 7.31 -11.62
CA LYS A 3 31.50 7.50 -11.48
C LYS A 3 31.08 6.68 -10.27
N GLY A 4 31.02 7.36 -9.12
CA GLY A 4 30.48 6.78 -7.89
C GLY A 4 29.16 6.10 -8.16
N ALA A 5 29.00 4.88 -7.62
CA ALA A 5 27.73 4.19 -7.56
C ALA A 5 26.68 5.15 -6.91
N PRO A 6 25.40 5.12 -7.33
CA PRO A 6 24.38 5.93 -6.69
C PRO A 6 24.38 5.57 -5.22
N ALA A 7 24.62 6.55 -4.36
CA ALA A 7 24.43 6.42 -2.94
C ALA A 7 23.01 5.90 -2.75
N GLN A 8 22.85 4.80 -1.99
CA GLN A 8 21.54 4.33 -1.54
C GLN A 8 20.89 5.54 -0.87
N GLU A 9 19.95 6.16 -1.57
CA GLU A 9 19.12 7.21 -0.97
C GLU A 9 18.46 6.56 0.24
N LYS A 10 18.87 6.99 1.43
CA LYS A 10 18.19 6.61 2.66
C LYS A 10 16.72 6.91 2.44
N LYS A 11 15.87 5.92 2.70
CA LYS A 11 14.44 6.09 2.48
C LYS A 11 13.97 7.26 3.34
N GLN A 12 13.42 8.29 2.73
CA GLN A 12 13.06 9.56 3.39
C GLN A 12 12.19 9.36 4.63
N TYR A 13 11.31 8.34 4.63
CA TYR A 13 10.47 8.04 5.80
C TYR A 13 11.29 7.61 7.02
N GLN A 14 12.42 6.91 6.82
CA GLN A 14 13.31 6.50 7.91
C GLN A 14 14.03 7.71 8.52
N GLU A 15 14.45 8.67 7.71
CA GLU A 15 15.08 9.89 8.20
C GLU A 15 14.10 10.74 9.03
N ILE A 16 12.86 10.87 8.56
CA ILE A 16 11.80 11.57 9.29
C ILE A 16 11.44 10.85 10.58
N GLY A 17 11.27 9.51 10.53
CA GLY A 17 11.00 8.71 11.72
C GLY A 17 12.11 8.84 12.77
N HIS A 18 13.36 8.84 12.32
CA HIS A 18 14.53 9.01 13.20
C HIS A 18 14.57 10.40 13.86
N ASP A 19 14.30 11.46 13.08
CA ASP A 19 14.25 12.84 13.60
C ASP A 19 13.10 12.99 14.62
N LEU A 20 11.90 12.53 14.31
CA LEU A 20 10.76 12.56 15.24
C LEU A 20 11.05 11.77 16.52
N ARG A 21 11.68 10.60 16.40
CA ARG A 21 12.12 9.79 17.52
C ARG A 21 13.08 10.56 18.41
N GLN A 22 14.08 11.24 17.82
CA GLN A 22 15.04 12.05 18.55
C GLN A 22 14.35 13.22 19.27
N GLN A 23 13.42 13.89 18.61
CA GLN A 23 12.65 14.97 19.23
C GLN A 23 11.80 14.49 20.42
N ILE A 24 11.30 13.25 20.40
CA ILE A 24 10.59 12.61 21.54
C ILE A 24 11.59 12.35 22.67
N ILE A 25 12.78 11.81 22.38
CA ILE A 25 13.84 11.55 23.36
C ILE A 25 14.29 12.84 24.01
N ASP A 26 14.44 13.91 23.23
CA ASP A 26 14.86 15.26 23.69
C ASP A 26 13.76 15.99 24.49
N GLY A 27 12.55 15.40 24.55
CA GLY A 27 11.43 15.94 25.31
C GLY A 27 10.63 17.05 24.61
N HIS A 28 10.85 17.29 23.31
CA HIS A 28 10.04 18.24 22.55
C HIS A 28 8.59 17.78 22.46
N TYR A 29 8.37 16.46 22.44
CA TYR A 29 7.05 15.82 22.49
C TYR A 29 6.97 14.87 23.69
N PRO A 30 6.47 15.33 24.86
CA PRO A 30 6.35 14.48 26.05
C PRO A 30 5.30 13.37 25.87
N VAL A 31 5.43 12.31 26.65
CA VAL A 31 4.44 11.20 26.69
C VAL A 31 3.04 11.74 26.92
N GLY A 32 2.08 11.29 26.13
CA GLY A 32 0.68 11.75 26.13
C GLY A 32 0.43 12.98 25.26
N SER A 33 1.45 13.66 24.74
CA SER A 33 1.27 14.77 23.82
C SER A 33 0.94 14.29 22.40
N ARG A 34 0.31 15.15 21.63
CA ARG A 34 0.04 14.92 20.20
C ARG A 34 1.20 15.43 19.36
N LEU A 35 1.65 14.62 18.40
CA LEU A 35 2.59 15.08 17.36
C LEU A 35 1.94 16.10 16.43
N PRO A 36 2.72 16.93 15.72
CA PRO A 36 2.20 17.81 14.69
C PRO A 36 1.40 17.00 13.64
N PRO A 37 0.38 17.60 13.02
CA PRO A 37 -0.32 17.01 11.89
C PRO A 37 0.65 16.61 10.78
N GLU A 38 0.37 15.49 10.10
CA GLU A 38 1.19 14.99 8.99
C GLU A 38 1.52 16.06 7.95
N ARG A 39 0.54 16.95 7.67
CA ARG A 39 0.73 18.06 6.75
C ARG A 39 1.88 18.96 7.19
N ASN A 40 1.93 19.34 8.45
CA ASN A 40 2.95 20.24 8.97
C ASN A 40 4.35 19.58 8.93
N ILE A 41 4.42 18.28 9.25
CA ILE A 41 5.66 17.50 9.13
C ILE A 41 6.09 17.43 7.66
N ALA A 42 5.17 17.16 6.74
CA ALA A 42 5.42 17.07 5.31
C ALA A 42 5.93 18.42 4.74
N GLU A 43 5.31 19.54 5.13
CA GLU A 43 5.75 20.88 4.77
C GLU A 43 7.16 21.19 5.30
N THR A 44 7.44 20.83 6.56
CA THR A 44 8.75 21.06 7.19
C THR A 44 9.87 20.31 6.48
N TRP A 45 9.60 19.08 6.06
CA TRP A 45 10.58 18.21 5.40
C TRP A 45 10.58 18.34 3.87
N GLY A 46 9.61 19.03 3.27
CA GLY A 46 9.46 19.15 1.81
C GLY A 46 9.15 17.82 1.14
N VAL A 47 8.40 16.93 1.82
CA VAL A 47 8.05 15.59 1.35
C VAL A 47 6.52 15.41 1.24
N SER A 48 6.09 14.30 0.63
CA SER A 48 4.67 13.96 0.62
C SER A 48 4.20 13.47 1.99
N ARG A 49 2.91 13.61 2.26
CA ARG A 49 2.27 13.07 3.47
C ARG A 49 2.37 11.56 3.57
N THR A 50 2.44 10.87 2.43
CA THR A 50 2.63 9.43 2.33
C THR A 50 3.93 9.00 3.01
N ILE A 51 5.05 9.71 2.74
CA ILE A 51 6.34 9.46 3.39
C ILE A 51 6.26 9.71 4.89
N VAL A 52 5.59 10.79 5.30
CA VAL A 52 5.37 11.07 6.73
C VAL A 52 4.55 9.95 7.39
N ARG A 53 3.52 9.46 6.70
CA ARG A 53 2.71 8.35 7.18
C ARG A 53 3.54 7.09 7.40
N GLU A 54 4.42 6.73 6.47
CA GLU A 54 5.33 5.60 6.63
C GLU A 54 6.28 5.79 7.83
N ALA A 55 6.77 7.02 8.06
CA ALA A 55 7.58 7.35 9.23
C ALA A 55 6.80 7.17 10.54
N LEU A 56 5.55 7.62 10.59
CA LEU A 56 4.71 7.48 11.77
C LEU A 56 4.32 6.02 12.04
N LEU A 57 4.05 5.23 10.99
CA LEU A 57 3.82 3.78 11.11
C LEU A 57 5.04 3.05 11.68
N MET A 58 6.25 3.46 11.27
CA MET A 58 7.49 2.93 11.86
C MET A 58 7.55 3.21 13.36
N LEU A 59 7.27 4.44 13.80
CA LEU A 59 7.25 4.78 15.22
C LEU A 59 6.13 4.07 16.00
N GLU A 60 5.01 3.77 15.34
CA GLU A 60 3.92 3.00 15.95
C GLU A 60 4.29 1.53 16.13
N LEU A 61 4.97 0.91 15.15
CA LEU A 61 5.53 -0.44 15.28
C LEU A 61 6.53 -0.54 16.42
N GLU A 62 7.35 0.48 16.63
CA GLU A 62 8.25 0.59 17.79
C GLU A 62 7.48 0.77 19.11
N GLY A 63 6.15 1.01 19.06
CA GLY A 63 5.33 1.34 20.23
C GLY A 63 5.64 2.71 20.83
N THR A 64 6.32 3.57 20.09
CA THR A 64 6.66 4.94 20.50
C THR A 64 5.47 5.85 20.41
N VAL A 65 4.63 5.68 19.39
CA VAL A 65 3.40 6.46 19.18
C VAL A 65 2.18 5.56 18.99
N ASP A 66 0.99 6.16 19.01
CA ASP A 66 -0.32 5.53 18.74
C ASP A 66 -1.06 6.41 17.73
N ILE A 67 -1.38 5.85 16.56
CA ILE A 67 -2.12 6.52 15.49
C ILE A 67 -3.60 6.31 15.70
N ARG A 68 -4.32 7.36 16.11
CA ARG A 68 -5.76 7.34 16.34
C ARG A 68 -6.50 7.94 15.18
N GLN A 69 -7.30 7.12 14.50
CA GLN A 69 -8.12 7.55 13.37
C GLN A 69 -8.92 8.82 13.73
N SER A 70 -8.88 9.83 12.87
CA SER A 70 -9.56 11.14 13.02
C SER A 70 -9.18 11.93 14.28
N SER A 71 -8.16 11.50 15.05
CA SER A 71 -7.74 12.16 16.29
C SER A 71 -6.30 12.62 16.26
N GLY A 72 -5.44 11.96 15.49
CA GLY A 72 -4.01 12.28 15.34
C GLY A 72 -3.09 11.26 15.98
N VAL A 73 -1.81 11.59 16.08
CA VAL A 73 -0.74 10.71 16.55
C VAL A 73 -0.28 11.15 17.94
N TYR A 74 -0.26 10.23 18.89
CA TYR A 74 0.05 10.52 20.30
C TYR A 74 1.30 9.76 20.74
N VAL A 75 2.16 10.43 21.51
CA VAL A 75 3.36 9.81 22.09
C VAL A 75 2.97 8.89 23.24
N MET A 76 3.35 7.61 23.15
CA MET A 76 3.04 6.58 24.15
C MET A 76 4.17 6.32 25.13
N ARG A 77 5.40 6.36 24.66
CA ARG A 77 6.60 6.15 25.48
C ARG A 77 7.81 6.89 24.90
N ILE A 78 8.83 7.10 25.74
CA ILE A 78 10.14 7.55 25.28
C ILE A 78 10.90 6.33 24.78
N PRO A 79 11.38 6.32 23.51
CA PRO A 79 12.17 5.22 22.98
C PRO A 79 13.48 5.01 23.78
N SER A 80 13.91 3.76 23.96
CA SER A 80 15.24 3.48 24.53
C SER A 80 16.33 3.82 23.51
N GLN A 81 17.51 4.26 23.98
CA GLN A 81 18.64 4.59 23.10
C GLN A 81 19.30 3.36 22.43
N SER A 82 18.86 2.14 22.73
CA SER A 82 19.44 0.88 22.24
C SER A 82 18.76 0.33 20.98
N GLY A 83 18.33 1.20 20.06
CA GLY A 83 17.52 0.86 18.90
C GLY A 83 18.26 0.32 17.66
N ASP A 84 19.54 -0.04 17.74
CA ASP A 84 20.34 -0.43 16.58
C ASP A 84 19.85 -1.72 15.88
N GLU A 85 19.28 -2.66 16.63
CA GLU A 85 18.74 -3.90 16.05
C GLU A 85 17.36 -3.70 15.39
N GLU A 86 16.48 -2.89 15.99
CA GLU A 86 15.18 -2.51 15.41
C GLU A 86 15.38 -1.66 14.16
N GLU A 87 16.33 -0.73 14.18
CA GLU A 87 16.66 0.12 13.04
C GLU A 87 17.21 -0.69 11.84
N ALA A 88 17.99 -1.73 12.08
CA ALA A 88 18.50 -2.62 11.03
C ALA A 88 17.36 -3.41 10.34
N PHE A 89 16.33 -3.78 11.09
CA PHE A 89 15.15 -4.50 10.57
C PHE A 89 14.35 -3.64 9.59
N PHE A 90 14.13 -2.35 9.90
CA PHE A 90 13.39 -1.43 9.03
C PHE A 90 14.19 -0.95 7.81
N ARG A 91 15.52 -0.99 7.84
CA ARG A 91 16.38 -0.55 6.73
C ARG A 91 16.18 -1.35 5.43
N SER A 92 15.65 -2.56 5.51
CA SER A 92 15.43 -3.44 4.36
C SER A 92 13.97 -3.46 3.88
N ASP A 93 13.04 -2.81 4.59
CA ASP A 93 11.63 -2.88 4.27
C ASP A 93 11.26 -1.87 3.16
N VAL A 94 10.39 -2.32 2.26
CA VAL A 94 9.79 -1.48 1.21
C VAL A 94 8.55 -0.82 1.80
N GLY A 95 8.46 0.51 1.70
CA GLY A 95 7.31 1.26 2.21
C GLY A 95 5.99 0.79 1.56
N PRO A 96 4.87 0.77 2.32
CA PRO A 96 3.58 0.34 1.80
C PRO A 96 3.12 1.07 0.54
N PHE A 97 3.38 2.36 0.47
CA PHE A 97 2.96 3.18 -0.67
C PHE A 97 3.88 3.00 -1.90
N GLU A 98 5.18 2.83 -1.68
CA GLU A 98 6.13 2.45 -2.73
C GLU A 98 5.73 1.11 -3.36
N MET A 99 5.34 0.15 -2.53
CA MET A 99 4.84 -1.15 -2.99
C MET A 99 3.54 -1.02 -3.78
N LEU A 100 2.58 -0.22 -3.32
CA LEU A 100 1.32 0.02 -4.03
C LEU A 100 1.54 0.72 -5.37
N GLN A 101 2.50 1.64 -5.46
CA GLN A 101 2.88 2.27 -6.72
C GLN A 101 3.42 1.22 -7.71
N ALA A 102 4.31 0.34 -7.27
CA ALA A 102 4.84 -0.75 -8.09
C ALA A 102 3.72 -1.70 -8.56
N ARG A 103 2.81 -2.09 -7.65
CA ARG A 103 1.63 -2.89 -7.97
C ARG A 103 0.75 -2.21 -9.01
N GLN A 104 0.45 -0.93 -8.84
CA GLN A 104 -0.41 -0.18 -9.75
C GLN A 104 0.14 -0.16 -11.18
N LEU A 105 1.45 0.08 -11.34
CA LEU A 105 2.11 0.07 -12.64
C LEU A 105 2.16 -1.33 -13.27
N LEU A 106 2.46 -2.35 -12.49
CA LEU A 106 2.65 -3.71 -13.00
C LEU A 106 1.32 -4.44 -13.20
N GLU A 107 0.45 -4.47 -12.18
CA GLU A 107 -0.75 -5.29 -12.19
C GLU A 107 -1.82 -4.73 -13.14
N SER A 108 -1.86 -3.41 -13.39
CA SER A 108 -2.75 -2.83 -14.41
C SER A 108 -2.37 -3.28 -15.82
N ASN A 109 -1.08 -3.33 -16.14
CA ASN A 109 -0.60 -3.83 -17.43
C ASN A 109 -0.78 -5.35 -17.55
N ILE A 110 -0.63 -6.09 -16.45
CA ILE A 110 -0.91 -7.52 -16.38
C ILE A 110 -2.40 -7.79 -16.63
N ALA A 111 -3.31 -7.00 -16.04
CA ALA A 111 -4.75 -7.12 -16.28
C ALA A 111 -5.12 -6.88 -17.74
N ALA A 112 -4.52 -5.86 -18.38
CA ALA A 112 -4.69 -5.61 -19.81
C ALA A 112 -4.24 -6.80 -20.68
N PHE A 113 -3.09 -7.38 -20.34
CA PHE A 113 -2.55 -8.53 -21.06
C PHE A 113 -3.38 -9.80 -20.80
N ALA A 114 -3.79 -10.04 -19.56
CA ALA A 114 -4.67 -11.14 -19.19
C ALA A 114 -6.00 -11.09 -19.96
N ALA A 115 -6.56 -9.92 -20.22
CA ALA A 115 -7.80 -9.79 -21.01
C ALA A 115 -7.70 -10.43 -22.40
N LYS A 116 -6.51 -10.45 -23.02
CA LYS A 116 -6.27 -11.10 -24.31
C LYS A 116 -6.10 -12.61 -24.18
N MET A 117 -5.43 -13.06 -23.11
CA MET A 117 -4.96 -14.44 -22.93
C MET A 117 -5.91 -15.32 -22.15
N THR A 118 -6.78 -14.74 -21.34
CA THR A 118 -7.71 -15.43 -20.43
C THR A 118 -8.51 -16.54 -21.11
N THR A 119 -8.51 -17.71 -20.51
CA THR A 119 -9.34 -18.86 -20.88
C THR A 119 -10.68 -18.85 -20.14
N LYS A 120 -11.61 -19.72 -20.54
CA LYS A 120 -12.87 -19.92 -19.78
C LYS A 120 -12.60 -20.46 -18.37
N ALA A 121 -11.59 -21.31 -18.21
CA ALA A 121 -11.20 -21.86 -16.91
C ALA A 121 -10.67 -20.78 -15.98
N ASP A 122 -9.86 -19.83 -16.49
CA ASP A 122 -9.34 -18.71 -15.71
C ASP A 122 -10.49 -17.83 -15.20
N ILE A 123 -11.44 -17.49 -16.07
CA ILE A 123 -12.63 -16.72 -15.68
C ILE A 123 -13.44 -17.42 -14.59
N GLU A 124 -13.61 -18.74 -14.69
CA GLU A 124 -14.37 -19.50 -13.68
C GLU A 124 -13.61 -19.56 -12.34
N ASN A 125 -12.28 -19.69 -12.38
CA ASN A 125 -11.45 -19.66 -11.18
C ASN A 125 -11.51 -18.28 -10.49
N LEU A 126 -11.34 -17.19 -11.23
CA LEU A 126 -11.46 -15.83 -10.72
C LEU A 126 -12.85 -15.59 -10.10
N LYS A 127 -13.93 -15.99 -10.80
CA LYS A 127 -15.29 -15.88 -10.29
C LYS A 127 -15.48 -16.62 -8.97
N ARG A 128 -14.99 -17.87 -8.89
CA ARG A 128 -15.07 -18.69 -7.67
C ARG A 128 -14.35 -18.04 -6.50
N THR A 129 -13.19 -17.45 -6.75
CA THR A 129 -12.42 -16.71 -5.72
C THR A 129 -13.22 -15.54 -5.17
N LEU A 130 -13.88 -14.75 -6.04
CA LEU A 130 -14.72 -13.63 -5.57
C LEU A 130 -15.97 -14.10 -4.81
N GLU A 131 -16.57 -15.23 -5.19
CA GLU A 131 -17.67 -15.84 -4.44
C GLU A 131 -17.22 -16.31 -3.05
N GLN A 132 -16.00 -16.85 -2.94
CA GLN A 132 -15.39 -17.24 -1.66
C GLN A 132 -15.10 -15.98 -0.79
N GLU A 133 -14.53 -14.94 -1.37
CA GLU A 133 -14.28 -13.68 -0.69
C GLU A 133 -15.58 -13.06 -0.17
N GLN A 134 -16.64 -13.03 -0.98
CA GLN A 134 -17.94 -12.52 -0.56
C GLN A 134 -18.51 -13.30 0.65
N ARG A 135 -18.35 -14.61 0.67
CA ARG A 135 -18.77 -15.47 1.80
C ARG A 135 -17.92 -15.20 3.04
N ALA A 136 -16.59 -15.10 2.87
CA ALA A 136 -15.68 -14.79 3.96
C ALA A 136 -15.99 -13.42 4.61
N ILE A 137 -16.28 -12.41 3.80
CA ILE A 137 -16.71 -11.09 4.29
C ILE A 137 -18.04 -11.18 5.06
N ALA A 138 -19.01 -11.98 4.56
CA ALA A 138 -20.30 -12.13 5.22
C ALA A 138 -20.19 -12.82 6.60
N LEU A 139 -19.23 -13.74 6.75
CA LEU A 139 -18.94 -14.49 7.97
C LEU A 139 -17.90 -13.82 8.88
N ASP A 140 -17.37 -12.67 8.48
CA ASP A 140 -16.21 -12.00 9.11
C ASP A 140 -14.99 -12.92 9.24
N ASP A 141 -14.83 -13.85 8.29
CA ASP A 141 -13.69 -14.75 8.22
C ASP A 141 -12.50 -14.05 7.56
N LYS A 142 -11.39 -13.99 8.29
CA LYS A 142 -10.13 -13.39 7.85
C LYS A 142 -9.05 -14.44 7.57
N SER A 143 -9.38 -15.71 7.65
CA SER A 143 -8.42 -16.82 7.51
C SER A 143 -7.96 -17.07 6.08
N GLN A 144 -8.71 -16.59 5.08
CA GLN A 144 -8.45 -16.79 3.66
C GLN A 144 -8.05 -15.48 2.99
N ASP A 145 -6.89 -15.48 2.35
CA ASP A 145 -6.42 -14.35 1.56
C ASP A 145 -6.92 -14.49 0.10
N ASN A 146 -8.22 -14.28 -0.09
CA ASN A 146 -8.83 -14.33 -1.41
C ASN A 146 -8.41 -13.13 -2.29
N ASP A 147 -8.03 -12.01 -1.68
CA ASP A 147 -7.48 -10.85 -2.36
C ASP A 147 -6.18 -11.23 -3.08
N LYS A 148 -5.18 -11.75 -2.37
CA LYS A 148 -3.95 -12.28 -2.96
C LYS A 148 -4.22 -13.32 -4.05
N LEU A 149 -5.10 -14.28 -3.76
CA LEU A 149 -5.42 -15.34 -4.71
C LEU A 149 -6.00 -14.79 -6.01
N PHE A 150 -6.87 -13.75 -5.95
CA PHE A 150 -7.41 -13.10 -7.12
C PHE A 150 -6.30 -12.51 -8.01
N HIS A 151 -5.37 -11.76 -7.42
CA HIS A 151 -4.25 -11.14 -8.13
C HIS A 151 -3.30 -12.18 -8.75
N LEU A 152 -3.01 -13.26 -8.04
CA LEU A 152 -2.19 -14.36 -8.57
C LEU A 152 -2.88 -15.10 -9.73
N LEU A 153 -4.18 -15.38 -9.63
CA LEU A 153 -4.95 -15.99 -10.71
C LEU A 153 -5.01 -15.10 -11.94
N LEU A 154 -5.17 -13.78 -11.73
CA LEU A 154 -5.13 -12.82 -12.81
C LEU A 154 -3.78 -12.80 -13.52
N ALA A 155 -2.68 -12.80 -12.77
CA ALA A 155 -1.33 -12.89 -13.33
C ALA A 155 -1.11 -14.21 -14.07
N GLY A 156 -1.59 -15.34 -13.51
CA GLY A 156 -1.55 -16.64 -14.16
C GLY A 156 -2.34 -16.70 -15.48
N ALA A 157 -3.46 -15.97 -15.57
CA ALA A 157 -4.27 -15.88 -16.79
C ALA A 157 -3.56 -15.20 -17.97
N THR A 158 -2.40 -14.56 -17.74
CA THR A 158 -1.51 -14.08 -18.82
C THR A 158 -0.81 -15.21 -19.56
N GLN A 159 -0.80 -16.43 -19.06
CA GLN A 159 -0.03 -17.58 -19.53
C GLN A 159 1.49 -17.30 -19.53
N ASN A 160 1.96 -16.36 -18.70
CA ASN A 160 3.35 -15.97 -18.57
C ASN A 160 3.84 -16.19 -17.13
N GLN A 161 4.67 -17.24 -16.96
CA GLN A 161 5.17 -17.62 -15.64
C GLN A 161 5.99 -16.51 -14.96
N MET A 162 6.76 -15.73 -15.72
CA MET A 162 7.55 -14.64 -15.16
C MET A 162 6.70 -13.54 -14.58
N LEU A 163 5.55 -13.23 -15.19
CA LEU A 163 4.60 -12.25 -14.63
C LEU A 163 3.95 -12.79 -13.36
N LEU A 164 3.56 -14.05 -13.33
CA LEU A 164 3.04 -14.70 -12.12
C LEU A 164 4.07 -14.68 -10.98
N ASP A 165 5.33 -15.05 -11.27
CA ASP A 165 6.40 -15.08 -10.28
C ASP A 165 6.72 -13.67 -9.74
N THR A 166 6.65 -12.66 -10.61
CA THR A 166 6.84 -11.25 -10.23
C THR A 166 5.76 -10.79 -9.26
N VAL A 167 4.48 -11.01 -9.60
CA VAL A 167 3.35 -10.66 -8.71
C VAL A 167 3.46 -11.43 -7.39
N ASN A 168 3.75 -12.73 -7.44
CA ASN A 168 3.92 -13.53 -6.23
C ASN A 168 5.08 -13.04 -5.34
N SER A 169 6.17 -12.55 -5.95
CA SER A 169 7.29 -11.97 -5.20
C SER A 169 6.88 -10.67 -4.49
N ILE A 170 6.13 -9.79 -5.17
CA ILE A 170 5.58 -8.57 -4.57
C ILE A 170 4.66 -8.93 -3.39
N TRP A 171 3.77 -9.90 -3.55
CA TRP A 171 2.88 -10.33 -2.48
C TRP A 171 3.61 -10.95 -1.28
N ARG A 172 4.73 -11.64 -1.50
CA ARG A 172 5.57 -12.12 -0.39
C ARG A 172 6.20 -10.97 0.41
N HIS A 173 6.67 -9.93 -0.26
CA HIS A 173 7.13 -8.71 0.43
C HIS A 173 6.00 -8.05 1.21
N HIS A 174 4.82 -7.95 0.62
CA HIS A 174 3.63 -7.41 1.25
C HIS A 174 3.25 -8.17 2.54
N GLU A 175 3.29 -9.50 2.51
CA GLU A 175 2.97 -10.33 3.68
C GLU A 175 4.05 -10.27 4.78
N SER A 176 5.32 -10.12 4.39
CA SER A 176 6.44 -10.07 5.33
C SER A 176 6.71 -8.68 5.89
N SER A 177 6.13 -7.62 5.30
CA SER A 177 6.36 -6.24 5.72
C SER A 177 5.63 -5.92 7.02
N PRO A 178 6.33 -5.58 8.11
CA PRO A 178 5.72 -5.17 9.37
C PRO A 178 4.95 -3.87 9.22
N LEU A 179 5.45 -2.92 8.42
CA LEU A 179 4.77 -1.66 8.11
C LEU A 179 3.43 -1.91 7.43
N TRP A 180 3.38 -2.88 6.50
CA TRP A 180 2.12 -3.26 5.86
C TRP A 180 1.15 -3.91 6.83
N GLN A 181 1.63 -4.84 7.68
CA GLN A 181 0.79 -5.52 8.66
C GLN A 181 0.17 -4.51 9.65
N GLN A 182 0.97 -3.55 10.12
CA GLN A 182 0.49 -2.48 11.00
C GLN A 182 -0.57 -1.63 10.29
N LEU A 183 -0.29 -1.19 9.08
CA LEU A 183 -1.23 -0.40 8.29
C LEU A 183 -2.53 -1.16 8.02
N ARG A 184 -2.44 -2.44 7.67
CA ARG A 184 -3.58 -3.32 7.45
C ARG A 184 -4.47 -3.44 8.69
N SER A 185 -3.90 -3.48 9.90
CA SER A 185 -4.66 -3.57 11.15
C SER A 185 -5.61 -2.38 11.34
N HIS A 186 -5.28 -1.22 10.79
CA HIS A 186 -6.14 -0.04 10.81
C HIS A 186 -7.26 -0.04 9.76
N ILE A 187 -7.13 -0.85 8.68
CA ILE A 187 -8.03 -0.80 7.51
C ILE A 187 -8.97 -2.00 7.44
N GLU A 188 -8.67 -3.12 8.08
CA GLU A 188 -9.45 -4.35 7.96
C GLU A 188 -10.87 -4.24 8.54
N THR A 189 -11.60 -3.21 8.10
CA THR A 189 -13.03 -3.12 8.35
C THR A 189 -13.80 -3.81 7.23
N ARG A 190 -14.95 -4.38 7.56
CA ARG A 190 -15.86 -5.00 6.60
C ARG A 190 -16.20 -4.07 5.42
N SER A 191 -16.27 -2.76 5.66
CA SER A 191 -16.62 -1.77 4.63
C SER A 191 -15.57 -1.67 3.53
N TYR A 192 -14.27 -1.70 3.87
CA TYR A 192 -13.19 -1.67 2.87
C TYR A 192 -13.13 -2.96 2.07
N ARG A 193 -13.25 -4.12 2.73
CA ARG A 193 -13.28 -5.42 2.04
C ARG A 193 -14.42 -5.49 1.03
N LEU A 194 -15.60 -4.93 1.32
CA LEU A 194 -16.72 -4.86 0.37
C LEU A 194 -16.43 -3.92 -0.82
N LYS A 195 -15.77 -2.78 -0.59
CA LYS A 195 -15.34 -1.88 -1.68
C LYS A 195 -14.38 -2.61 -2.63
N TRP A 196 -13.34 -3.25 -2.09
CA TRP A 196 -12.34 -3.97 -2.88
C TRP A 196 -12.94 -5.16 -3.64
N LEU A 197 -13.86 -5.91 -3.02
CA LEU A 197 -14.61 -6.94 -3.73
C LEU A 197 -15.38 -6.37 -4.93
N GLY A 198 -15.99 -5.19 -4.81
CA GLY A 198 -16.66 -4.49 -5.90
C GLY A 198 -15.70 -4.11 -7.04
N ASP A 199 -14.50 -3.67 -6.68
CA ASP A 199 -13.44 -3.36 -7.65
C ASP A 199 -13.01 -4.64 -8.40
N HIS A 200 -12.77 -5.74 -7.71
CA HIS A 200 -12.42 -7.04 -8.31
C HIS A 200 -13.53 -7.56 -9.24
N GLN A 201 -14.79 -7.38 -8.87
CA GLN A 201 -15.93 -7.73 -9.74
C GLN A 201 -15.92 -6.90 -11.04
N THR A 202 -15.52 -5.64 -10.97
CA THR A 202 -15.38 -4.74 -12.13
C THR A 202 -14.25 -5.21 -13.04
N ILE A 203 -13.09 -5.59 -12.46
CA ILE A 203 -11.98 -6.18 -13.21
C ILE A 203 -12.41 -7.47 -13.92
N LEU A 204 -13.06 -8.38 -13.21
CA LEU A 204 -13.56 -9.64 -13.79
C LEU A 204 -14.57 -9.39 -14.92
N ALA A 205 -15.44 -8.39 -14.77
CA ALA A 205 -16.40 -8.03 -15.82
C ALA A 205 -15.69 -7.54 -17.09
N ALA A 206 -14.62 -6.76 -16.98
CA ALA A 206 -13.81 -6.32 -18.12
C ALA A 206 -13.07 -7.50 -18.80
N LEU A 207 -12.45 -8.39 -18.01
CA LEU A 207 -11.79 -9.60 -18.51
C LEU A 207 -12.75 -10.51 -19.30
N ARG A 208 -13.99 -10.71 -18.81
CA ARG A 208 -15.02 -11.51 -19.50
C ARG A 208 -15.38 -10.94 -20.86
N ARG A 209 -15.34 -9.63 -21.02
CA ARG A 209 -15.57 -8.95 -22.31
C ARG A 209 -14.34 -8.87 -23.19
N ARG A 210 -13.17 -9.36 -22.70
CA ARG A 210 -11.86 -9.18 -23.32
C ARG A 210 -11.52 -7.70 -23.58
N ASP A 211 -12.03 -6.84 -22.72
CA ASP A 211 -11.84 -5.40 -22.78
C ASP A 211 -10.46 -5.05 -22.17
N VAL A 212 -9.47 -4.89 -23.02
CA VAL A 212 -8.07 -4.64 -22.64
C VAL A 212 -7.94 -3.34 -21.84
N MET A 213 -8.51 -2.26 -22.36
CA MET A 213 -8.42 -0.95 -21.69
C MET A 213 -9.28 -0.90 -20.44
N GLY A 214 -10.48 -1.48 -20.47
CA GLY A 214 -11.35 -1.58 -19.32
C GLY A 214 -10.71 -2.42 -18.19
N SER A 215 -9.98 -3.49 -18.52
CA SER A 215 -9.26 -4.30 -17.53
C SER A 215 -8.09 -3.53 -16.92
N TRP A 216 -7.34 -2.78 -17.74
CA TRP A 216 -6.29 -1.91 -17.27
C TRP A 216 -6.83 -0.83 -16.32
N GLN A 217 -7.87 -0.11 -16.75
CA GLN A 217 -8.48 0.97 -15.98
C GLN A 217 -9.08 0.48 -14.66
N ALA A 218 -9.76 -0.66 -14.70
CA ALA A 218 -10.38 -1.25 -13.50
C ALA A 218 -9.31 -1.64 -12.45
N MET A 219 -8.19 -2.26 -12.86
CA MET A 219 -7.11 -2.60 -11.95
C MET A 219 -6.38 -1.34 -11.43
N TRP A 220 -6.13 -0.38 -12.31
CA TRP A 220 -5.56 0.90 -11.91
C TRP A 220 -6.40 1.58 -10.83
N GLN A 221 -7.72 1.67 -11.05
CA GLN A 221 -8.65 2.28 -10.11
C GLN A 221 -8.75 1.50 -8.81
N HIS A 222 -8.73 0.17 -8.87
CA HIS A 222 -8.70 -0.67 -7.67
C HIS A 222 -7.52 -0.31 -6.77
N LEU A 223 -6.30 -0.27 -7.31
CA LEU A 223 -5.10 0.03 -6.53
C LEU A 223 -5.04 1.50 -6.09
N GLU A 224 -5.65 2.41 -6.85
CA GLU A 224 -5.89 3.78 -6.41
C GLU A 224 -6.84 3.84 -5.21
N ASN A 225 -7.95 3.08 -5.25
CA ASN A 225 -8.90 2.97 -4.14
C ASN A 225 -8.25 2.37 -2.88
N VAL A 226 -7.39 1.35 -3.04
CA VAL A 226 -6.60 0.79 -1.93
C VAL A 226 -5.71 1.88 -1.32
N LYS A 227 -4.95 2.60 -2.15
CA LYS A 227 -4.08 3.69 -1.72
C LYS A 227 -4.87 4.80 -0.99
N HIS A 228 -6.00 5.22 -1.53
CA HIS A 228 -6.89 6.19 -0.87
C HIS A 228 -7.40 5.68 0.47
N SER A 229 -7.82 4.42 0.57
CA SER A 229 -8.27 3.84 1.84
C SER A 229 -7.19 3.89 2.92
N LEU A 230 -5.92 3.73 2.54
CA LEU A 230 -4.78 3.89 3.45
C LEU A 230 -4.56 5.34 3.86
N LEU A 231 -4.85 6.27 2.98
CA LEU A 231 -4.68 7.70 3.23
C LEU A 231 -5.84 8.30 4.04
N GLU A 232 -7.07 7.75 3.92
CA GLU A 232 -8.22 8.15 4.75
C GLU A 232 -8.01 7.91 6.26
N LEU A 233 -7.04 7.05 6.62
CA LEU A 233 -6.63 6.87 8.02
C LEU A 233 -5.83 8.06 8.57
N SER A 234 -5.37 8.95 7.70
CA SER A 234 -4.70 10.18 8.05
C SER A 234 -5.69 11.34 8.12
N ASP A 235 -5.51 12.18 9.11
CA ASP A 235 -6.05 13.51 9.35
C ASP A 235 -7.33 13.90 8.57
N ALA A 236 -8.49 13.75 9.21
CA ALA A 236 -9.80 14.14 8.67
C ALA A 236 -9.97 15.67 8.48
N ASP A 237 -8.99 16.49 8.93
CA ASP A 237 -9.09 17.95 8.96
C ASP A 237 -8.42 18.66 7.77
N ALA A 238 -7.99 17.94 6.72
CA ALA A 238 -7.33 18.56 5.58
C ALA A 238 -8.24 18.65 4.35
N PRO A 239 -8.86 19.81 4.04
CA PRO A 239 -9.68 19.98 2.84
C PRO A 239 -8.88 19.99 1.53
N ASP A 240 -7.55 20.19 1.58
CA ASP A 240 -6.68 20.28 0.41
C ASP A 240 -5.62 19.19 0.49
N PHE A 241 -5.95 18.03 -0.01
CA PHE A 241 -5.05 16.90 -0.15
C PHE A 241 -4.33 17.02 -1.50
N ASP A 242 -3.18 17.64 -1.54
CA ASP A 242 -2.34 17.74 -2.73
C ASP A 242 -0.96 17.12 -2.51
N GLY A 243 -0.50 16.46 -3.50
CA GLY A 243 0.88 16.04 -3.66
C GLY A 243 1.19 14.63 -3.20
N TYR A 244 1.14 13.73 -4.15
CA TYR A 244 1.63 12.37 -4.01
C TYR A 244 2.99 12.21 -4.65
N LEU A 245 4.04 11.97 -3.87
CA LEU A 245 5.31 11.47 -4.41
C LEU A 245 5.17 10.06 -5.02
N PHE A 246 4.17 9.30 -4.55
CA PHE A 246 3.83 7.98 -5.08
C PHE A 246 2.63 8.02 -6.02
N GLU A 247 2.34 9.19 -6.62
CA GLU A 247 1.38 9.26 -7.70
C GLU A 247 1.91 8.48 -8.89
N SER A 248 1.17 7.48 -9.31
CA SER A 248 1.49 6.74 -10.52
C SER A 248 0.88 7.48 -11.70
N VAL A 249 1.69 7.86 -12.67
CA VAL A 249 1.19 8.46 -13.91
C VAL A 249 0.96 7.35 -14.93
N PRO A 250 -0.27 7.21 -15.47
CA PRO A 250 -0.53 6.26 -16.55
C PRO A 250 0.36 6.59 -17.76
N ILE A 251 1.18 5.64 -18.20
CA ILE A 251 2.08 5.82 -19.35
C ILE A 251 1.27 6.01 -20.65
N PHE A 252 0.00 5.62 -20.66
CA PHE A 252 -0.89 5.69 -21.83
C PHE A 252 -1.93 6.80 -21.71
N GLN A 253 -1.52 8.04 -21.98
CA GLN A 253 -2.47 9.12 -22.33
C GLN A 253 -2.70 9.25 -23.85
N GLY A 254 -2.15 8.35 -24.66
CA GLY A 254 -2.30 8.31 -26.10
C GLY A 254 -3.29 7.24 -26.56
N LYS A 255 -4.13 7.57 -27.53
CA LYS A 255 -4.96 6.59 -28.25
C LYS A 255 -4.03 5.46 -28.74
N LEU A 256 -4.21 4.25 -28.20
CA LEU A 256 -3.69 3.05 -28.84
C LEU A 256 -4.39 2.96 -30.21
N VAL A 257 -3.63 3.15 -31.28
CA VAL A 257 -4.05 2.94 -32.66
C VAL A 257 -4.27 1.46 -32.93
#